data_1ca37c8b0b3c491877884902dec7d1eb
#
_entry.id   1ca37c8b0b3c491877884902dec7d1eb
#
_cell.length_a   1.000
_cell.length_b   1.000
_cell.length_c   1.000
_cell.angle_alpha   90.00
_cell.angle_beta   90.00
_cell.angle_gamma   90.00
#
_symmetry.space_group_name_H-M   'P 1'
#
loop_
_entity.id
_entity.type
_entity.pdbx_description
1 polymer ?
#
loop_
_entity_poly.entity_id
_entity_poly.type
_entity_poly.pdbx_seq_one_letter_code
_entity_poly.pdbx_strand_id
1 'polypeptide(L)'
;MARINSYPRDLDVTDFDAWIGTESSNRQTKNFTAAAVARYLNIKGKISISAQMVFKFTDLVPPATGQFSGPTDGSNIAAITTVQISGVDVSGQDTVPFMDYLVGNNILISEQNAINNFGHYTIDSYTLNGTVYTLNLTNLFGNGVLDINKFYDFAVFTLSSQGVPTFVF
;
A
#
# COMPACT_ATOMS: atom_id res chain seq x y z
N MET A 1 38.64 23.21 -1.22
CA MET A 1 37.27 22.86 -1.68
C MET A 1 37.29 21.37 -2.07
N ALA A 2 36.61 20.51 -1.30
CA ALA A 2 36.57 19.09 -1.62
C ALA A 2 35.73 18.87 -2.89
N ARG A 3 36.28 18.11 -3.84
CA ARG A 3 35.56 17.76 -5.07
C ARG A 3 34.73 16.49 -4.82
N ILE A 4 33.46 16.46 -5.24
CA ILE A 4 32.56 15.30 -5.12
C ILE A 4 33.22 14.03 -5.70
N ASN A 5 34.04 14.15 -6.74
CA ASN A 5 34.71 13.03 -7.38
C ASN A 5 35.87 12.40 -6.54
N SER A 6 36.21 12.99 -5.40
CA SER A 6 37.27 12.45 -4.50
C SER A 6 36.73 11.48 -3.45
N TYR A 7 35.41 11.30 -3.38
CA TYR A 7 34.78 10.32 -2.47
C TYR A 7 34.66 8.96 -3.15
N PRO A 8 34.92 7.86 -2.44
CA PRO A 8 34.67 6.53 -2.97
C PRO A 8 33.19 6.39 -3.29
N ARG A 9 32.88 5.68 -4.37
CA ARG A 9 31.48 5.35 -4.71
C ARG A 9 31.06 4.20 -3.82
N ASP A 10 29.94 4.41 -3.12
CA ASP A 10 29.21 3.32 -2.51
C ASP A 10 28.23 2.75 -3.56
N LEU A 11 28.26 1.46 -3.77
CA LEU A 11 27.41 0.74 -4.72
C LEU A 11 26.22 0.07 -4.04
N ASP A 12 26.28 -0.07 -2.71
CA ASP A 12 25.26 -0.73 -1.91
C ASP A 12 24.66 0.26 -0.92
N VAL A 13 23.44 0.74 -1.21
CA VAL A 13 22.71 1.63 -0.31
C VAL A 13 22.01 0.81 0.77
N THR A 14 22.29 1.12 2.03
CA THR A 14 21.63 0.51 3.20
C THR A 14 20.61 1.46 3.83
N ASP A 15 19.70 0.94 4.66
CA ASP A 15 18.67 1.74 5.33
C ASP A 15 19.23 2.87 6.21
N PHE A 16 20.48 2.70 6.69
CA PHE A 16 21.15 3.65 7.57
C PHE A 16 21.99 4.70 6.84
N ASP A 17 22.21 4.54 5.53
CA ASP A 17 22.89 5.55 4.75
C ASP A 17 22.10 6.84 4.74
N ALA A 18 22.81 7.96 4.84
CA ALA A 18 22.16 9.25 5.02
C ALA A 18 22.62 10.29 4.01
N TRP A 19 21.67 11.07 3.56
CA TRP A 19 21.91 12.27 2.74
C TRP A 19 21.70 13.52 3.58
N ILE A 20 22.50 14.53 3.30
CA ILE A 20 22.35 15.87 3.90
C ILE A 20 21.40 16.68 3.02
N GLY A 21 20.37 17.25 3.63
CA GLY A 21 19.41 18.13 2.94
C GLY A 21 18.91 19.23 3.87
N THR A 22 18.06 20.11 3.34
CA THR A 22 17.45 21.20 4.09
C THR A 22 15.98 20.91 4.31
N GLU A 23 15.56 20.91 5.57
CA GLU A 23 14.15 20.82 5.92
C GLU A 23 13.41 22.12 5.56
N SER A 24 12.30 21.99 4.81
CA SER A 24 11.58 23.16 4.28
C SER A 24 10.88 24.00 5.37
N SER A 25 10.46 23.35 6.46
CA SER A 25 9.66 24.00 7.52
C SER A 25 10.45 25.00 8.34
N ASN A 26 11.72 24.69 8.65
CA ASN A 26 12.57 25.53 9.52
C ASN A 26 13.93 25.86 8.92
N ARG A 27 14.19 25.42 7.68
CA ARG A 27 15.46 25.62 6.94
C ARG A 27 16.71 25.07 7.63
N GLN A 28 16.53 24.12 8.55
CA GLN A 28 17.66 23.45 9.19
C GLN A 28 18.25 22.40 8.28
N THR A 29 19.57 22.25 8.32
CA THR A 29 20.26 21.15 7.68
C THR A 29 20.08 19.89 8.50
N LYS A 30 19.58 18.82 7.88
CA LYS A 30 19.33 17.53 8.52
C LYS A 30 19.85 16.37 7.67
N ASN A 31 20.08 15.26 8.34
CA ASN A 31 20.34 13.99 7.67
C ASN A 31 19.02 13.28 7.40
N PHE A 32 18.85 12.80 6.17
CA PHE A 32 17.72 11.97 5.75
C PHE A 32 18.25 10.58 5.44
N THR A 33 17.80 9.56 6.19
CA THR A 33 18.22 8.18 5.93
C THR A 33 17.60 7.64 4.64
N ALA A 34 18.24 6.64 4.04
CA ALA A 34 17.74 5.95 2.86
C ALA A 34 16.32 5.41 3.10
N ALA A 35 16.10 4.77 4.24
CA ALA A 35 14.79 4.29 4.65
C ALA A 35 13.73 5.42 4.72
N ALA A 36 14.08 6.59 5.27
CA ALA A 36 13.16 7.72 5.37
C ALA A 36 12.80 8.30 3.99
N VAL A 37 13.78 8.39 3.08
CA VAL A 37 13.56 8.85 1.70
C VAL A 37 12.71 7.85 0.92
N ALA A 38 13.03 6.56 1.00
CA ALA A 38 12.26 5.50 0.33
C ALA A 38 10.79 5.50 0.81
N ARG A 39 10.57 5.59 2.12
CA ARG A 39 9.23 5.70 2.70
C ARG A 39 8.48 6.93 2.20
N TYR A 40 9.12 8.10 2.17
CA TYR A 40 8.51 9.31 1.64
C TYR A 40 8.11 9.16 0.18
N LEU A 41 9.01 8.62 -0.65
CA LEU A 41 8.75 8.41 -2.08
C LEU A 41 7.57 7.46 -2.32
N ASN A 42 7.50 6.38 -1.54
CA ASN A 42 6.42 5.41 -1.61
C ASN A 42 5.08 6.03 -1.16
N ILE A 43 5.02 6.64 0.04
CA ILE A 43 3.80 7.27 0.57
C ILE A 43 3.27 8.38 -0.36
N LYS A 44 4.16 9.11 -1.02
CA LYS A 44 3.78 10.20 -1.93
C LYS A 44 3.51 9.72 -3.37
N GLY A 45 3.52 8.42 -3.61
CA GLY A 45 3.30 7.86 -4.95
C GLY A 45 4.33 8.34 -5.98
N LYS A 46 5.53 8.75 -5.53
CA LYS A 46 6.61 9.21 -6.43
C LYS A 46 7.37 8.03 -7.05
N ILE A 47 7.28 6.87 -6.41
CA ILE A 47 7.69 5.59 -6.97
C ILE A 47 6.43 4.74 -6.94
N SER A 48 5.76 4.61 -8.06
CA SER A 48 4.58 3.76 -8.22
C SER A 48 4.94 2.56 -9.08
N ILE A 49 4.74 1.37 -8.54
CA ILE A 49 4.52 0.18 -9.35
C ILE A 49 3.02 0.19 -9.63
N SER A 50 2.63 0.28 -10.89
CA SER A 50 1.28 0.54 -11.39
C SER A 50 0.12 -0.09 -10.59
N ALA A 51 -0.95 0.69 -10.40
CA ALA A 51 -2.23 0.30 -9.78
C ALA A 51 -2.15 -0.12 -8.29
N GLN A 52 -1.26 0.49 -7.53
CA GLN A 52 -1.11 0.23 -6.10
C GLN A 52 -1.60 1.44 -5.30
N MET A 53 -2.58 1.21 -4.43
CA MET A 53 -3.04 2.19 -3.46
C MET A 53 -2.43 1.84 -2.10
N VAL A 54 -2.11 2.84 -1.30
CA VAL A 54 -1.53 2.64 0.03
C VAL A 54 -2.45 3.20 1.08
N PHE A 55 -2.79 2.39 2.08
CA PHE A 55 -3.61 2.80 3.20
C PHE A 55 -2.94 2.43 4.52
N LYS A 56 -3.19 3.26 5.53
CA LYS A 56 -2.77 2.96 6.90
C LYS A 56 -3.89 2.21 7.60
N PHE A 57 -3.58 1.09 8.26
CA PHE A 57 -4.58 0.37 9.03
C PHE A 57 -4.93 1.10 10.33
N THR A 58 -6.23 1.13 10.64
CA THR A 58 -6.80 1.63 11.89
C THR A 58 -7.98 0.73 12.29
N ASP A 59 -8.25 0.61 13.57
CA ASP A 59 -9.45 -0.02 14.11
C ASP A 59 -10.63 0.95 14.30
N LEU A 60 -10.42 2.24 14.01
CA LEU A 60 -11.47 3.26 14.03
C LEU A 60 -12.41 3.11 12.83
N VAL A 61 -13.70 3.08 13.08
CA VAL A 61 -14.76 2.99 12.07
C VAL A 61 -15.66 4.22 12.19
N PRO A 62 -15.85 5.02 11.11
CA PRO A 62 -15.21 4.90 9.79
C PRO A 62 -13.73 5.31 9.80
N PRO A 63 -12.93 4.84 8.81
CA PRO A 63 -11.54 5.24 8.69
C PRO A 63 -11.42 6.70 8.26
N ALA A 64 -10.38 7.39 8.72
CA ALA A 64 -10.05 8.73 8.23
C ALA A 64 -9.38 8.67 6.84
N THR A 65 -9.17 9.84 6.24
CA THR A 65 -8.47 9.97 4.94
C THR A 65 -7.12 9.24 4.97
N GLY A 66 -6.83 8.46 3.94
CA GLY A 66 -5.61 7.66 3.83
C GLY A 66 -5.61 6.40 4.70
N GLN A 67 -6.73 6.02 5.26
CA GLN A 67 -6.83 4.86 6.14
C GLN A 67 -7.81 3.81 5.62
N PHE A 68 -7.62 2.59 6.10
CA PHE A 68 -8.62 1.52 6.00
C PHE A 68 -8.87 0.90 7.37
N SER A 69 -10.04 0.33 7.54
CA SER A 69 -10.50 -0.33 8.77
C SER A 69 -11.41 -1.52 8.44
N GLY A 70 -11.96 -2.14 9.45
CA GLY A 70 -12.93 -3.23 9.36
C GLY A 70 -12.67 -4.25 10.44
N PRO A 71 -11.68 -5.14 10.27
CA PRO A 71 -11.25 -6.01 11.35
C PRO A 71 -10.59 -5.22 12.50
N THR A 72 -10.48 -5.85 13.67
CA THR A 72 -9.71 -5.31 14.79
C THR A 72 -8.22 -5.61 14.64
N ASP A 73 -7.39 -4.89 15.40
CA ASP A 73 -5.96 -5.16 15.53
C ASP A 73 -5.69 -6.63 15.89
N GLY A 74 -4.69 -7.23 15.27
CA GLY A 74 -4.36 -8.65 15.45
C GLY A 74 -5.27 -9.63 14.70
N SER A 75 -6.26 -9.15 13.92
CA SER A 75 -7.12 -10.03 13.13
C SER A 75 -6.35 -10.77 12.06
N ASN A 76 -6.69 -12.05 11.88
CA ASN A 76 -6.12 -12.87 10.81
C ASN A 76 -6.50 -12.30 9.44
N ILE A 77 -5.51 -11.94 8.64
CA ILE A 77 -5.71 -11.38 7.30
C ILE A 77 -6.52 -12.34 6.41
N ALA A 78 -6.29 -13.64 6.49
CA ALA A 78 -7.02 -14.62 5.69
C ALA A 78 -8.53 -14.76 6.07
N ALA A 79 -8.94 -14.20 7.19
CA ALA A 79 -10.34 -14.27 7.66
C ALA A 79 -11.14 -12.99 7.36
N ILE A 80 -10.55 -12.00 6.69
CA ILE A 80 -11.20 -10.74 6.38
C ILE A 80 -12.25 -10.97 5.29
N THR A 81 -13.49 -10.56 5.56
CA THR A 81 -14.59 -10.60 4.59
C THR A 81 -15.09 -9.20 4.21
N THR A 82 -14.71 -8.20 4.98
CA THR A 82 -15.14 -6.81 4.75
C THR A 82 -14.06 -5.86 5.21
N VAL A 83 -13.78 -4.83 4.40
CA VAL A 83 -12.93 -3.70 4.77
C VAL A 83 -13.60 -2.40 4.39
N GLN A 84 -13.38 -1.37 5.20
CA GLN A 84 -13.72 0.00 4.86
C GLN A 84 -12.45 0.74 4.46
N ILE A 85 -12.49 1.45 3.34
CA ILE A 85 -11.37 2.24 2.85
C ILE A 85 -11.80 3.67 2.58
N SER A 86 -10.90 4.61 2.83
CA SER A 86 -11.08 6.00 2.41
C SER A 86 -11.08 6.10 0.88
N GLY A 87 -11.87 7.01 0.33
CA GLY A 87 -11.82 7.35 -1.11
C GLY A 87 -10.53 8.07 -1.53
N VAL A 88 -9.63 8.36 -0.58
CA VAL A 88 -8.33 8.97 -0.83
C VAL A 88 -7.26 8.16 -0.11
N ASP A 89 -6.21 7.78 -0.79
CA ASP A 89 -5.10 7.03 -0.21
C ASP A 89 -4.13 7.91 0.60
N VAL A 90 -3.07 7.34 1.18
CA VAL A 90 -2.08 8.10 1.97
C VAL A 90 -1.26 9.08 1.12
N SER A 91 -1.21 8.91 -0.19
CA SER A 91 -0.53 9.85 -1.10
C SER A 91 -1.38 11.05 -1.46
N GLY A 92 -2.65 11.04 -1.08
CA GLY A 92 -3.64 12.05 -1.41
C GLY A 92 -4.28 11.86 -2.79
N GLN A 93 -4.16 10.67 -3.39
CA GLN A 93 -4.79 10.35 -4.66
C GLN A 93 -6.25 9.92 -4.45
N ASP A 94 -7.12 10.46 -5.30
CA ASP A 94 -8.52 10.04 -5.36
C ASP A 94 -8.62 8.64 -5.97
N THR A 95 -9.12 7.70 -5.18
CA THR A 95 -9.29 6.30 -5.59
C THR A 95 -10.69 6.01 -6.12
N VAL A 96 -11.62 6.97 -6.00
CA VAL A 96 -13.03 6.84 -6.39
C VAL A 96 -13.21 6.34 -7.84
N PRO A 97 -12.53 6.94 -8.85
CA PRO A 97 -12.69 6.50 -10.23
C PRO A 97 -12.24 5.05 -10.49
N PHE A 98 -11.45 4.51 -9.56
CA PHE A 98 -10.90 3.17 -9.68
C PHE A 98 -11.78 2.10 -9.04
N MET A 99 -12.68 2.49 -8.11
CA MET A 99 -13.50 1.53 -7.35
C MET A 99 -14.46 0.72 -8.23
N ASP A 100 -15.06 1.33 -9.24
CA ASP A 100 -15.96 0.63 -10.16
C ASP A 100 -15.24 -0.48 -10.94
N TYR A 101 -13.94 -0.28 -11.18
CA TYR A 101 -13.11 -1.27 -11.87
C TYR A 101 -12.71 -2.45 -10.98
N LEU A 102 -12.80 -2.31 -9.66
CA LEU A 102 -12.35 -3.33 -8.71
C LEU A 102 -13.31 -4.52 -8.61
N VAL A 103 -14.61 -4.31 -8.79
CA VAL A 103 -15.61 -5.37 -8.62
C VAL A 103 -15.38 -6.50 -9.62
N GLY A 104 -15.33 -7.72 -9.11
CA GLY A 104 -15.02 -8.93 -9.90
C GLY A 104 -13.54 -9.15 -10.19
N ASN A 105 -12.67 -8.20 -9.80
CA ASN A 105 -11.23 -8.38 -9.88
C ASN A 105 -10.65 -8.86 -8.55
N ASN A 106 -9.41 -9.31 -8.60
CA ASN A 106 -8.68 -9.73 -7.41
C ASN A 106 -7.87 -8.58 -6.86
N ILE A 107 -7.75 -8.54 -5.54
CA ILE A 107 -6.92 -7.59 -4.82
C ILE A 107 -5.97 -8.33 -3.88
N LEU A 108 -4.72 -7.88 -3.84
CA LEU A 108 -3.75 -8.26 -2.83
C LEU A 108 -3.65 -7.11 -1.82
N ILE A 109 -3.90 -7.42 -0.56
CA ILE A 109 -3.66 -6.53 0.57
C ILE A 109 -2.43 -7.06 1.27
N SER A 110 -1.33 -6.29 1.31
CA SER A 110 -0.07 -6.75 1.90
C SER A 110 0.56 -5.66 2.76
N GLU A 111 1.09 -6.05 3.93
CA GLU A 111 1.81 -5.12 4.79
C GLU A 111 3.11 -4.68 4.13
N GLN A 112 3.39 -3.39 4.14
CA GLN A 112 4.67 -2.86 3.66
C GLN A 112 5.83 -3.36 4.52
N ASN A 113 6.88 -3.84 3.87
CA ASN A 113 8.08 -4.41 4.50
C ASN A 113 7.86 -5.73 5.28
N ALA A 114 6.70 -6.37 5.13
CA ALA A 114 6.38 -7.65 5.74
C ALA A 114 5.64 -8.57 4.76
N ILE A 115 6.35 -9.06 3.76
CA ILE A 115 5.79 -9.86 2.65
C ILE A 115 5.01 -11.12 3.12
N ASN A 116 5.22 -11.55 4.36
CA ASN A 116 4.50 -12.67 4.95
C ASN A 116 3.11 -12.29 5.48
N ASN A 117 2.82 -10.98 5.62
CA ASN A 117 1.52 -10.46 6.04
C ASN A 117 0.75 -10.00 4.82
N PHE A 118 -0.06 -10.87 4.25
CA PHE A 118 -0.84 -10.56 3.06
C PHE A 118 -2.15 -11.35 2.99
N GLY A 119 -3.12 -10.80 2.25
CA GLY A 119 -4.35 -11.49 1.86
C GLY A 119 -4.67 -11.25 0.39
N HIS A 120 -5.06 -12.31 -0.28
CA HIS A 120 -5.51 -12.30 -1.68
C HIS A 120 -7.01 -12.53 -1.70
N TYR A 121 -7.76 -11.63 -2.30
CA TYR A 121 -9.22 -11.65 -2.28
C TYR A 121 -9.80 -11.37 -3.65
N THR A 122 -11.04 -11.85 -3.87
CA THR A 122 -11.92 -11.30 -4.88
C THR A 122 -12.77 -10.19 -4.25
N ILE A 123 -12.95 -9.08 -4.95
CA ILE A 123 -13.90 -8.04 -4.55
C ILE A 123 -15.25 -8.40 -5.13
N ASP A 124 -16.19 -8.77 -4.26
CA ASP A 124 -17.52 -9.21 -4.68
C ASP A 124 -18.45 -8.01 -4.96
N SER A 125 -18.35 -6.99 -4.13
CA SER A 125 -19.14 -5.77 -4.24
C SER A 125 -18.57 -4.66 -3.39
N TYR A 126 -19.03 -3.43 -3.60
CA TYR A 126 -18.80 -2.34 -2.66
C TYR A 126 -20.07 -1.51 -2.41
N THR A 127 -20.04 -0.77 -1.33
CA THR A 127 -21.00 0.31 -1.05
C THR A 127 -20.25 1.58 -0.71
N LEU A 128 -20.76 2.73 -1.18
CA LEU A 128 -20.21 4.05 -0.89
C LEU A 128 -21.09 4.75 0.15
N ASN A 129 -20.47 5.21 1.24
CA ASN A 129 -21.12 6.07 2.23
C ASN A 129 -20.26 7.32 2.46
N GLY A 130 -20.71 8.44 1.88
CA GLY A 130 -19.90 9.67 1.86
C GLY A 130 -18.62 9.48 1.04
N THR A 131 -17.47 9.48 1.72
CA THR A 131 -16.14 9.29 1.12
C THR A 131 -15.50 7.96 1.52
N VAL A 132 -16.27 7.06 2.12
CA VAL A 132 -15.77 5.76 2.59
C VAL A 132 -16.42 4.64 1.80
N TYR A 133 -15.61 3.76 1.26
CA TYR A 133 -16.03 2.55 0.58
C TYR A 133 -16.00 1.37 1.54
N THR A 134 -17.06 0.59 1.56
CA THR A 134 -17.09 -0.72 2.21
C THR A 134 -16.97 -1.78 1.13
N LEU A 135 -15.87 -2.51 1.10
CA LEU A 135 -15.63 -3.62 0.17
C LEU A 135 -16.04 -4.92 0.82
N ASN A 136 -16.83 -5.72 0.12
CA ASN A 136 -17.10 -7.10 0.48
C ASN A 136 -16.11 -8.01 -0.27
N LEU A 137 -15.46 -8.89 0.47
CA LEU A 137 -14.32 -9.65 0.01
C LEU A 137 -14.53 -11.15 0.20
N THR A 138 -14.19 -11.94 -0.81
CA THR A 138 -14.03 -13.40 -0.66
C THR A 138 -12.53 -13.71 -0.62
N ASN A 139 -12.07 -14.31 0.47
CA ASN A 139 -10.66 -14.70 0.61
C ASN A 139 -10.35 -15.88 -0.31
N LEU A 140 -9.25 -15.76 -1.04
CA LEU A 140 -8.66 -16.82 -1.87
C LEU A 140 -7.47 -17.47 -1.18
N PHE A 141 -6.62 -16.66 -0.56
CA PHE A 141 -5.45 -17.10 0.20
C PHE A 141 -4.95 -15.95 1.08
N GLY A 142 -4.28 -16.27 2.19
CA GLY A 142 -3.68 -15.24 3.03
C GLY A 142 -2.89 -15.81 4.18
N ASN A 143 -2.05 -14.99 4.78
CA ASN A 143 -1.22 -15.29 5.93
C ASN A 143 -0.98 -14.04 6.77
N GLY A 144 -0.77 -14.23 8.06
CA GLY A 144 -0.42 -13.16 8.98
C GLY A 144 -1.62 -12.46 9.61
N VAL A 145 -1.34 -11.36 10.27
CA VAL A 145 -2.32 -10.57 11.04
C VAL A 145 -2.24 -9.10 10.66
N LEU A 146 -3.34 -8.37 10.87
CA LEU A 146 -3.37 -6.93 10.74
C LEU A 146 -2.77 -6.28 11.99
N ASP A 147 -1.83 -5.36 11.78
CA ASP A 147 -1.22 -4.56 12.84
C ASP A 147 -1.63 -3.09 12.71
N ILE A 148 -2.15 -2.53 13.79
CA ILE A 148 -2.56 -1.12 13.85
C ILE A 148 -1.39 -0.17 13.52
N ASN A 149 -1.71 0.92 12.84
CA ASN A 149 -0.74 1.92 12.41
C ASN A 149 0.30 1.48 11.38
N LYS A 150 0.24 0.25 10.89
CA LYS A 150 1.04 -0.20 9.74
C LYS A 150 0.41 0.26 8.42
N PHE A 151 1.24 0.30 7.39
CA PHE A 151 0.82 0.62 6.03
C PHE A 151 0.68 -0.66 5.22
N TYR A 152 -0.37 -0.69 4.40
CA TYR A 152 -0.70 -1.81 3.54
C TYR A 152 -0.85 -1.34 2.10
N ASP A 153 -0.30 -2.12 1.20
CA ASP A 153 -0.46 -1.96 -0.23
C ASP A 153 -1.70 -2.72 -0.69
N PHE A 154 -2.55 -2.04 -1.46
CA PHE A 154 -3.71 -2.59 -2.12
C PHE A 154 -3.40 -2.68 -3.61
N ALA A 155 -2.96 -3.83 -4.07
CA ALA A 155 -2.61 -4.06 -5.46
C ALA A 155 -3.71 -4.84 -6.18
N VAL A 156 -4.14 -4.35 -7.33
CA VAL A 156 -5.21 -4.96 -8.11
C VAL A 156 -4.64 -5.87 -9.18
N PHE A 157 -5.18 -7.08 -9.25
CA PHE A 157 -4.89 -8.05 -10.29
C PHE A 157 -6.14 -8.28 -11.15
N THR A 158 -6.06 -7.99 -12.41
CA THR A 158 -7.07 -8.47 -13.36
C THR A 158 -6.76 -9.92 -13.69
N LEU A 159 -7.65 -10.82 -13.36
CA LEU A 159 -7.61 -12.15 -13.97
C LEU A 159 -7.95 -11.97 -15.45
N SER A 160 -6.95 -12.04 -16.32
CA SER A 160 -7.26 -12.22 -17.73
C SER A 160 -8.01 -13.54 -17.85
N SER A 161 -9.24 -13.52 -18.34
CA SER A 161 -9.99 -14.70 -18.77
C SER A 161 -9.40 -15.31 -20.07
N GLN A 162 -8.11 -15.30 -20.19
CA GLN A 162 -7.41 -16.02 -21.24
C GLN A 162 -7.50 -17.49 -20.86
N GLY A 163 -8.42 -18.17 -21.52
CA GLY A 163 -8.54 -19.61 -21.37
C GLY A 163 -7.16 -20.26 -21.45
N VAL A 164 -6.91 -21.18 -20.55
CA VAL A 164 -5.72 -22.03 -20.59
C VAL A 164 -5.59 -22.58 -22.01
N PRO A 165 -4.48 -22.37 -22.73
CA PRO A 165 -4.30 -22.96 -24.04
C PRO A 165 -4.43 -24.47 -23.89
N THR A 166 -5.48 -25.04 -24.45
CA THR A 166 -5.64 -26.48 -24.54
C THR A 166 -4.65 -26.95 -25.60
N PHE A 167 -3.50 -27.43 -25.17
CA PHE A 167 -2.61 -28.16 -26.07
C PHE A 167 -3.28 -29.48 -26.39
N VAL A 168 -3.80 -29.60 -27.61
CA VAL A 168 -4.22 -30.88 -28.20
C VAL A 168 -2.95 -31.52 -28.74
N PHE A 169 -2.54 -32.63 -28.09
CA PHE A 169 -1.48 -33.50 -28.59
C PHE A 169 -2.03 -34.48 -29.60
#